data_0c2ecfd00e3bd742136e6363ebd59fce
#
_entry.id   0c2ecfd00e3bd742136e6363ebd59fce
#
_cell.length_a   1.000
_cell.length_b   1.000
_cell.length_c   1.000
_cell.angle_alpha   90.00
_cell.angle_beta   90.00
_cell.angle_gamma   90.00
#
_symmetry.space_group_name_H-M   'P 1'
#
loop_
_entity.id
_entity.type
_entity.pdbx_description
1 polymer ?
#
loop_
_entity_poly.entity_id
_entity_poly.type
_entity_poly.pdbx_seq_one_letter_code
_entity_poly.pdbx_strand_id
1 'polypeptide(L)'
;MLEVINSPADLRGLDLEDLPTLCNELREFLLHSVANGGGHFSSNLGTVELTVALHYAFNTPHDKLVWDVGHQAYPHKILTGRRELMDSIRRKDGLAGFPKRSESAYDTFGVGHSSTSIGAALGMALAAKLKGEDYHSIAVIGDGAMTAGMAYEALNHAGDLDANLIVILNDNEMSISPNVGALRKYLTRLLSGRMYSSMRESGKKALAHSRSLSKLVKLTEEHMKGMVLPGTWFEEMGFKYYGPIDGHDVNELVHVLRNLQQIKGPRLLHVLTQKGKGYEPAEEDPCMYHGVTPFNLQTGIIASAKKSTPTYTQVFGKWLCDMAAQDKRLVGITPAMREGSGLVEFSERFPERYFDVGIAEQHAVTLAAGLACEGLKPVVAIYSTFLQRAYDQLVHDVAIQNLPVVFAIDRAGLVGADGPTHSGNYDVSYLRCIPNMMIMAPADENECRQMLYTAVQQNCPTAVRYPRGKGIGIEPEESMRAIPIGKAVKLRTGHSIALLMFGSLLPEAQEAAEELDATLVNMRFVKPLDETMIRELAQTHDLLVTVEDNAVMGGAGSAVNEFINVAELSVTVMNLGLPDDYIEHAQREEQLAACELDAKSIVRRVRTSKAGKACVYTMPSLSSAGLR
;
A
#
# COMPACT_ATOMS: atom_id res chain seq x y z
N MET A 1 -25.95 -9.43 -20.87
CA MET A 1 -24.76 -9.15 -21.74
C MET A 1 -23.47 -9.52 -21.03
N LEU A 2 -23.21 -9.05 -19.82
CA LEU A 2 -22.02 -9.39 -19.04
C LEU A 2 -21.80 -10.90 -18.84
N GLU A 3 -22.87 -11.68 -18.73
CA GLU A 3 -22.82 -13.14 -18.50
C GLU A 3 -22.10 -13.91 -19.63
N VAL A 4 -22.10 -13.38 -20.84
CA VAL A 4 -21.45 -14.02 -22.00
C VAL A 4 -20.01 -13.54 -22.24
N ILE A 5 -19.58 -12.51 -21.51
CA ILE A 5 -18.21 -11.98 -21.60
C ILE A 5 -17.29 -12.75 -20.63
N ASN A 6 -16.47 -13.63 -21.18
CA ASN A 6 -15.46 -14.40 -20.43
C ASN A 6 -14.02 -13.97 -20.75
N SER A 7 -13.87 -13.16 -21.78
CA SER A 7 -12.57 -12.64 -22.21
C SER A 7 -12.71 -11.28 -22.91
N PRO A 8 -11.65 -10.48 -23.00
CA PRO A 8 -11.64 -9.29 -23.85
C PRO A 8 -11.90 -9.55 -25.33
N ALA A 9 -11.71 -10.77 -25.81
CA ALA A 9 -12.06 -11.14 -27.18
C ALA A 9 -13.58 -11.14 -27.39
N ASP A 10 -14.35 -11.63 -26.40
CA ASP A 10 -15.82 -11.60 -26.45
C ASP A 10 -16.34 -10.16 -26.41
N LEU A 11 -15.72 -9.32 -25.56
CA LEU A 11 -16.04 -7.90 -25.46
C LEU A 11 -15.84 -7.18 -26.81
N ARG A 12 -14.75 -7.45 -27.52
CA ARG A 12 -14.48 -6.85 -28.84
C ARG A 12 -15.44 -7.32 -29.95
N GLY A 13 -16.20 -8.38 -29.70
CA GLY A 13 -17.26 -8.85 -30.58
C GLY A 13 -18.58 -8.08 -30.48
N LEU A 14 -18.76 -7.21 -29.47
CA LEU A 14 -19.95 -6.39 -29.30
C LEU A 14 -19.95 -5.18 -30.24
N ASP A 15 -21.15 -4.71 -30.56
CA ASP A 15 -21.31 -3.42 -31.23
C ASP A 15 -21.00 -2.25 -30.27
N LEU A 16 -20.48 -1.15 -30.80
CA LEU A 16 -20.12 0.02 -29.99
C LEU A 16 -21.31 0.59 -29.22
N GLU A 17 -22.50 0.47 -29.77
CA GLU A 17 -23.76 0.95 -29.18
C GLU A 17 -24.18 0.15 -27.92
N ASP A 18 -23.66 -1.08 -27.76
CA ASP A 18 -23.96 -1.95 -26.63
C ASP A 18 -23.07 -1.69 -25.40
N LEU A 19 -21.92 -1.02 -25.59
CA LEU A 19 -20.95 -0.81 -24.51
C LEU A 19 -21.50 -0.02 -23.30
N PRO A 20 -22.35 1.01 -23.47
CA PRO A 20 -22.96 1.68 -22.32
C PRO A 20 -23.84 0.74 -21.47
N THR A 21 -24.56 -0.19 -22.11
CA THR A 21 -25.36 -1.20 -21.42
C THR A 21 -24.46 -2.17 -20.63
N LEU A 22 -23.38 -2.65 -21.25
CA LEU A 22 -22.40 -3.49 -20.58
C LEU A 22 -21.76 -2.78 -19.37
N CYS A 23 -21.43 -1.49 -19.49
CA CYS A 23 -20.87 -0.72 -18.36
C CYS A 23 -21.85 -0.68 -17.18
N ASN A 24 -23.15 -0.53 -17.43
CA ASN A 24 -24.17 -0.54 -16.37
C ASN A 24 -24.27 -1.92 -15.71
N GLU A 25 -24.35 -3.00 -16.48
CA GLU A 25 -24.37 -4.37 -15.94
C GLU A 25 -23.11 -4.68 -15.12
N LEU A 26 -21.92 -4.26 -15.60
CA LEU A 26 -20.66 -4.43 -14.89
C LEU A 26 -20.63 -3.64 -13.58
N ARG A 27 -21.17 -2.42 -13.57
CA ARG A 27 -21.30 -1.60 -12.36
C ARG A 27 -22.24 -2.24 -11.34
N GLU A 28 -23.41 -2.72 -11.76
CA GLU A 28 -24.34 -3.44 -10.90
C GLU A 28 -23.71 -4.69 -10.29
N PHE A 29 -23.00 -5.48 -11.09
CA PHE A 29 -22.28 -6.65 -10.61
C PHE A 29 -21.22 -6.28 -9.54
N LEU A 30 -20.44 -5.22 -9.77
CA LEU A 30 -19.46 -4.70 -8.81
C LEU A 30 -20.10 -4.25 -7.50
N LEU A 31 -21.23 -3.51 -7.58
CA LEU A 31 -21.97 -3.06 -6.41
C LEU A 31 -22.32 -4.24 -5.51
N HIS A 32 -22.92 -5.28 -6.08
CA HIS A 32 -23.33 -6.47 -5.33
C HIS A 32 -22.15 -7.29 -4.81
N SER A 33 -21.16 -7.55 -5.66
CA SER A 33 -20.01 -8.37 -5.29
C SER A 33 -19.19 -7.75 -4.15
N VAL A 34 -18.88 -6.44 -4.24
CA VAL A 34 -18.07 -5.78 -3.21
C VAL A 34 -18.88 -5.48 -1.94
N ALA A 35 -20.16 -5.17 -2.06
CA ALA A 35 -21.01 -5.02 -0.87
C ALA A 35 -21.11 -6.31 -0.05
N ASN A 36 -21.12 -7.48 -0.69
CA ASN A 36 -21.16 -8.79 -0.04
C ASN A 36 -19.79 -9.29 0.43
N GLY A 37 -18.75 -9.04 -0.37
CA GLY A 37 -17.40 -9.57 -0.14
C GLY A 37 -16.47 -8.64 0.63
N GLY A 38 -16.71 -7.32 0.58
CA GLY A 38 -15.75 -6.30 0.96
C GLY A 38 -14.71 -6.05 -0.12
N GLY A 39 -13.83 -5.07 0.08
CA GLY A 39 -12.74 -4.75 -0.85
C GLY A 39 -12.67 -3.27 -1.21
N HIS A 40 -11.94 -2.95 -2.29
CA HIS A 40 -11.89 -1.59 -2.82
C HIS A 40 -13.18 -1.29 -3.59
N PHE A 41 -13.83 -0.17 -3.31
CA PHE A 41 -15.18 0.09 -3.83
C PHE A 41 -15.24 1.34 -4.72
N SER A 42 -15.11 2.53 -4.14
CA SER A 42 -15.30 3.79 -4.88
C SER A 42 -14.38 3.94 -6.10
N SER A 43 -13.14 3.47 -6.00
CA SER A 43 -12.16 3.53 -7.10
C SER A 43 -12.54 2.63 -8.28
N ASN A 44 -13.11 1.45 -8.01
CA ASN A 44 -13.55 0.51 -9.05
C ASN A 44 -14.78 1.03 -9.81
N LEU A 45 -15.72 1.65 -9.12
CA LEU A 45 -16.89 2.28 -9.74
C LEU A 45 -16.49 3.42 -10.69
N GLY A 46 -15.43 4.15 -10.37
CA GLY A 46 -14.90 5.24 -11.19
C GLY A 46 -14.19 4.81 -12.47
N THR A 47 -13.82 3.53 -12.61
CA THR A 47 -13.02 3.05 -13.75
C THR A 47 -13.74 2.05 -14.66
N VAL A 48 -15.04 1.87 -14.51
CA VAL A 48 -15.83 0.90 -15.29
C VAL A 48 -15.72 1.17 -16.79
N GLU A 49 -16.09 2.36 -17.23
CA GLU A 49 -16.09 2.75 -18.65
C GLU A 49 -14.66 2.74 -19.22
N LEU A 50 -13.70 3.26 -18.47
CA LEU A 50 -12.29 3.25 -18.87
C LEU A 50 -11.77 1.82 -19.08
N THR A 51 -12.12 0.89 -18.20
CA THR A 51 -11.70 -0.51 -18.31
C THR A 51 -12.32 -1.19 -19.53
N VAL A 52 -13.62 -0.99 -19.75
CA VAL A 52 -14.32 -1.51 -20.93
C VAL A 52 -13.68 -0.96 -22.20
N ALA A 53 -13.46 0.35 -22.28
CA ALA A 53 -12.86 1.01 -23.43
C ALA A 53 -11.43 0.50 -23.73
N LEU A 54 -10.61 0.31 -22.70
CA LEU A 54 -9.25 -0.22 -22.84
C LEU A 54 -9.26 -1.64 -23.42
N HIS A 55 -10.05 -2.55 -22.86
CA HIS A 55 -10.13 -3.93 -23.37
C HIS A 55 -10.84 -4.05 -24.72
N TYR A 56 -11.69 -3.08 -25.07
CA TYR A 56 -12.33 -3.02 -26.38
C TYR A 56 -11.40 -2.47 -27.47
N ALA A 57 -10.60 -1.46 -27.15
CA ALA A 57 -9.69 -0.83 -28.10
C ALA A 57 -8.41 -1.63 -28.31
N PHE A 58 -7.82 -2.20 -27.25
CA PHE A 58 -6.53 -2.90 -27.29
C PHE A 58 -6.68 -4.41 -27.29
N ASN A 59 -5.76 -5.09 -27.99
CA ASN A 59 -5.73 -6.56 -28.05
C ASN A 59 -5.00 -7.17 -26.85
N THR A 60 -5.57 -6.99 -25.63
CA THR A 60 -5.02 -7.62 -24.43
C THR A 60 -5.22 -9.15 -24.46
N PRO A 61 -4.27 -9.96 -23.96
CA PRO A 61 -3.02 -9.60 -23.26
C PRO A 61 -1.81 -9.41 -24.18
N HIS A 62 -1.98 -9.40 -25.53
CA HIS A 62 -0.91 -9.09 -26.47
C HIS A 62 -0.42 -7.66 -26.21
N ASP A 63 -1.29 -6.67 -26.29
CA ASP A 63 -1.04 -5.33 -25.77
C ASP A 63 -0.92 -5.36 -24.23
N LYS A 64 0.06 -4.65 -23.70
CA LYS A 64 0.42 -4.69 -22.26
C LYS A 64 -0.28 -3.58 -21.51
N LEU A 65 -1.19 -3.96 -20.62
CA LEU A 65 -1.92 -3.04 -19.74
C LEU A 65 -1.37 -3.15 -18.32
N VAL A 66 -0.84 -2.04 -17.80
CA VAL A 66 -0.30 -1.94 -16.45
C VAL A 66 -1.13 -0.96 -15.63
N TRP A 67 -1.77 -1.46 -14.59
CA TRP A 67 -2.51 -0.65 -13.62
C TRP A 67 -1.56 -0.11 -12.55
N ASP A 68 -1.67 1.17 -12.22
CA ASP A 68 -0.95 1.73 -11.07
C ASP A 68 -1.73 1.44 -9.78
N VAL A 69 -1.05 1.02 -8.72
CA VAL A 69 -1.65 0.49 -7.48
C VAL A 69 -2.50 -0.77 -7.75
N GLY A 70 -3.47 -0.69 -8.64
CA GLY A 70 -4.35 -1.78 -9.04
C GLY A 70 -5.58 -2.00 -8.14
N HIS A 71 -5.82 -1.11 -7.18
CA HIS A 71 -7.03 -1.16 -6.32
C HIS A 71 -8.32 -0.83 -7.09
N GLN A 72 -8.21 -0.27 -8.30
CA GLN A 72 -9.30 0.05 -9.24
C GLN A 72 -9.49 -1.01 -10.34
N ALA A 73 -8.86 -2.18 -10.23
CA ALA A 73 -8.79 -3.17 -11.31
C ALA A 73 -9.78 -4.35 -11.17
N TYR A 74 -10.86 -4.21 -10.38
CA TYR A 74 -11.88 -5.26 -10.31
C TYR A 74 -12.66 -5.40 -11.62
N PRO A 75 -13.06 -4.31 -12.34
CA PRO A 75 -13.60 -4.43 -13.69
C PRO A 75 -12.69 -5.21 -14.65
N HIS A 76 -11.38 -4.99 -14.57
CA HIS A 76 -10.39 -5.74 -15.32
C HIS A 76 -10.42 -7.25 -14.99
N LYS A 77 -10.49 -7.62 -13.71
CA LYS A 77 -10.60 -9.03 -13.31
C LYS A 77 -11.87 -9.68 -13.84
N ILE A 78 -13.01 -8.99 -13.75
CA ILE A 78 -14.30 -9.47 -14.23
C ILE A 78 -14.27 -9.73 -15.73
N LEU A 79 -13.78 -8.76 -16.52
CA LEU A 79 -13.73 -8.85 -17.99
C LEU A 79 -12.67 -9.82 -18.52
N THR A 80 -11.78 -10.29 -17.66
CA THR A 80 -10.69 -11.23 -18.00
C THR A 80 -10.89 -12.63 -17.43
N GLY A 81 -12.15 -13.06 -17.30
CA GLY A 81 -12.53 -14.44 -17.00
C GLY A 81 -12.58 -14.81 -15.51
N ARG A 82 -12.53 -13.83 -14.61
CA ARG A 82 -12.55 -14.06 -13.16
C ARG A 82 -13.86 -13.63 -12.48
N ARG A 83 -14.91 -13.37 -13.26
CA ARG A 83 -16.22 -12.92 -12.76
C ARG A 83 -16.78 -13.84 -11.69
N GLU A 84 -16.83 -15.13 -11.95
CA GLU A 84 -17.39 -16.14 -11.03
C GLU A 84 -16.59 -16.30 -9.73
N LEU A 85 -15.35 -15.84 -9.70
CA LEU A 85 -14.47 -15.92 -8.55
C LEU A 85 -14.48 -14.64 -7.70
N MET A 86 -15.22 -13.60 -8.08
CA MET A 86 -15.19 -12.30 -7.38
C MET A 86 -15.60 -12.38 -5.92
N ASP A 87 -16.47 -13.31 -5.54
CA ASP A 87 -16.87 -13.54 -4.14
C ASP A 87 -15.72 -14.05 -3.26
N SER A 88 -14.64 -14.57 -3.87
CA SER A 88 -13.44 -15.04 -3.18
C SER A 88 -12.36 -13.98 -3.03
N ILE A 89 -12.60 -12.76 -3.55
CA ILE A 89 -11.57 -11.71 -3.56
C ILE A 89 -11.09 -11.37 -2.14
N ARG A 90 -9.76 -11.30 -1.96
CA ARG A 90 -9.10 -11.00 -0.69
C ARG A 90 -9.34 -12.06 0.42
N ARG A 91 -9.86 -13.23 0.08
CA ARG A 91 -10.03 -14.37 0.98
C ARG A 91 -8.96 -15.40 0.69
N LYS A 92 -8.66 -16.23 1.68
CA LYS A 92 -7.69 -17.34 1.54
C LYS A 92 -8.01 -18.18 0.30
N ASP A 93 -6.98 -18.51 -0.47
CA ASP A 93 -7.05 -19.29 -1.71
C ASP A 93 -7.95 -18.67 -2.81
N GLY A 94 -8.38 -17.41 -2.63
CA GLY A 94 -9.19 -16.68 -3.57
C GLY A 94 -8.41 -15.68 -4.41
N LEU A 95 -9.15 -14.77 -5.08
CA LEU A 95 -8.55 -13.71 -5.90
C LEU A 95 -7.81 -12.69 -5.06
N ALA A 96 -6.63 -12.28 -5.53
CA ALA A 96 -5.88 -11.16 -4.95
C ALA A 96 -6.65 -9.85 -5.10
N GLY A 97 -6.49 -8.93 -4.14
CA GLY A 97 -7.09 -7.59 -4.18
C GLY A 97 -6.49 -6.66 -5.23
N PHE A 98 -5.38 -7.07 -5.86
CA PHE A 98 -4.62 -6.34 -6.88
C PHE A 98 -4.30 -7.25 -8.06
N PRO A 99 -3.97 -6.72 -9.25
CA PRO A 99 -3.42 -7.52 -10.33
C PRO A 99 -2.18 -8.31 -9.92
N LYS A 100 -2.17 -9.62 -10.24
CA LYS A 100 -1.11 -10.55 -9.86
C LYS A 100 -0.77 -11.46 -11.04
N ARG A 101 0.49 -11.43 -11.52
CA ARG A 101 0.93 -12.16 -12.72
C ARG A 101 0.68 -13.67 -12.69
N SER A 102 0.74 -14.28 -11.50
CA SER A 102 0.46 -15.71 -11.34
C SER A 102 -1.04 -16.03 -11.38
N GLU A 103 -1.93 -15.04 -11.30
CA GLU A 103 -3.38 -15.20 -11.31
C GLU A 103 -3.94 -15.19 -12.73
N SER A 104 -3.40 -14.37 -13.62
CA SER A 104 -3.90 -14.24 -14.99
C SER A 104 -2.84 -13.73 -15.97
N ALA A 105 -2.88 -14.22 -17.22
CA ALA A 105 -2.06 -13.70 -18.29
C ALA A 105 -2.37 -12.22 -18.64
N TYR A 106 -3.54 -11.74 -18.28
CA TYR A 106 -3.94 -10.33 -18.44
C TYR A 106 -3.33 -9.41 -17.39
N ASP A 107 -2.87 -9.93 -16.28
CA ASP A 107 -2.16 -9.18 -15.24
C ASP A 107 -0.67 -9.09 -15.64
N THR A 108 -0.37 -8.23 -16.61
CA THR A 108 0.95 -8.13 -17.24
C THR A 108 2.05 -7.70 -16.27
N PHE A 109 1.70 -7.01 -15.19
CA PHE A 109 2.57 -6.60 -14.10
C PHE A 109 1.85 -6.72 -12.76
N GLY A 110 2.51 -7.29 -11.74
CA GLY A 110 2.00 -7.36 -10.38
C GLY A 110 2.12 -6.00 -9.69
N VAL A 111 1.07 -5.56 -9.03
CA VAL A 111 1.00 -4.22 -8.42
C VAL A 111 0.43 -4.27 -7.00
N GLY A 112 0.43 -3.14 -6.32
CA GLY A 112 -0.03 -2.95 -4.94
C GLY A 112 0.47 -1.61 -4.39
N HIS A 113 1.73 -1.26 -4.70
CA HIS A 113 2.30 0.05 -4.43
C HIS A 113 2.11 0.98 -5.63
N SER A 114 1.99 2.28 -5.37
CA SER A 114 1.76 3.30 -6.39
C SER A 114 2.98 3.64 -7.24
N SER A 115 2.73 4.31 -8.34
CA SER A 115 3.72 5.09 -9.12
C SER A 115 4.75 4.26 -9.88
N THR A 116 4.47 2.96 -10.07
CA THR A 116 5.37 2.03 -10.79
C THR A 116 4.93 1.76 -12.23
N SER A 117 3.68 2.08 -12.58
CA SER A 117 3.07 1.69 -13.86
C SER A 117 3.77 2.26 -15.08
N ILE A 118 4.16 3.54 -15.03
CA ILE A 118 4.83 4.21 -16.15
C ILE A 118 6.19 3.56 -16.42
N GLY A 119 7.00 3.36 -15.37
CA GLY A 119 8.30 2.70 -15.50
C GLY A 119 8.20 1.26 -15.99
N ALA A 120 7.22 0.50 -15.48
CA ALA A 120 6.98 -0.88 -15.91
C ALA A 120 6.54 -0.95 -17.39
N ALA A 121 5.58 -0.10 -17.79
CA ALA A 121 5.11 -0.04 -19.18
C ALA A 121 6.20 0.48 -20.13
N LEU A 122 7.04 1.43 -19.69
CA LEU A 122 8.22 1.87 -20.45
C LEU A 122 9.17 0.69 -20.69
N GLY A 123 9.49 -0.09 -19.66
CA GLY A 123 10.32 -1.29 -19.81
C GLY A 123 9.75 -2.29 -20.82
N MET A 124 8.42 -2.48 -20.85
CA MET A 124 7.74 -3.33 -21.82
C MET A 124 7.82 -2.75 -23.25
N ALA A 125 7.63 -1.43 -23.42
CA ALA A 125 7.77 -0.75 -24.71
C ALA A 125 9.19 -0.87 -25.28
N LEU A 126 10.21 -0.73 -24.43
CA LEU A 126 11.60 -0.92 -24.83
C LEU A 126 11.90 -2.38 -25.18
N ALA A 127 11.34 -3.34 -24.44
CA ALA A 127 11.47 -4.75 -24.75
C ALA A 127 10.84 -5.11 -26.11
N ALA A 128 9.66 -4.56 -26.42
CA ALA A 128 9.03 -4.72 -27.73
C ALA A 128 9.95 -4.23 -28.86
N LYS A 129 10.49 -3.01 -28.71
CA LYS A 129 11.44 -2.43 -29.68
C LYS A 129 12.68 -3.31 -29.89
N LEU A 130 13.26 -3.82 -28.80
CA LEU A 130 14.47 -4.67 -28.85
C LEU A 130 14.20 -6.04 -29.50
N LYS A 131 13.00 -6.59 -29.32
CA LYS A 131 12.60 -7.88 -29.90
C LYS A 131 12.00 -7.77 -31.31
N GLY A 132 11.69 -6.57 -31.79
CA GLY A 132 10.95 -6.34 -33.00
C GLY A 132 9.49 -6.78 -32.92
N GLU A 133 8.91 -6.74 -31.73
CA GLU A 133 7.50 -7.04 -31.48
C GLU A 133 6.66 -5.75 -31.62
N ASP A 134 5.44 -5.89 -32.14
CA ASP A 134 4.53 -4.77 -32.38
C ASP A 134 3.31 -4.88 -31.45
N TYR A 135 3.49 -4.44 -30.20
CA TYR A 135 2.40 -4.30 -29.23
C TYR A 135 2.45 -2.93 -28.53
N HIS A 136 1.31 -2.49 -28.04
CA HIS A 136 1.21 -1.28 -27.26
C HIS A 136 1.50 -1.57 -25.78
N SER A 137 2.20 -0.63 -25.14
CA SER A 137 2.39 -0.63 -23.68
C SER A 137 1.61 0.54 -23.09
N ILE A 138 0.68 0.24 -22.18
CA ILE A 138 -0.28 1.18 -21.63
C ILE A 138 -0.12 1.20 -20.10
N ALA A 139 0.12 2.36 -19.52
CA ALA A 139 0.11 2.59 -18.09
C ALA A 139 -1.16 3.37 -17.71
N VAL A 140 -1.93 2.87 -16.75
CA VAL A 140 -3.07 3.61 -16.17
C VAL A 140 -2.67 4.06 -14.78
N ILE A 141 -2.52 5.36 -14.58
CA ILE A 141 -2.04 5.95 -13.34
C ILE A 141 -3.04 7.00 -12.83
N GLY A 142 -3.31 6.98 -11.52
CA GLY A 142 -4.12 8.01 -10.87
C GLY A 142 -3.32 9.30 -10.63
N ASP A 143 -4.04 10.43 -10.56
CA ASP A 143 -3.49 11.76 -10.27
C ASP A 143 -2.73 11.81 -8.92
N GLY A 144 -3.23 11.09 -7.89
CA GLY A 144 -2.50 10.93 -6.63
C GLY A 144 -1.17 10.20 -6.78
N ALA A 145 -1.14 9.12 -7.56
CA ALA A 145 0.08 8.33 -7.81
C ALA A 145 1.11 9.10 -8.67
N MET A 146 0.66 10.07 -9.46
CA MET A 146 1.53 10.99 -10.21
C MET A 146 2.36 11.92 -9.32
N THR A 147 2.05 12.04 -8.03
CA THR A 147 2.80 12.91 -7.10
C THR A 147 4.14 12.33 -6.64
N ALA A 148 4.39 11.05 -6.85
CA ALA A 148 5.64 10.39 -6.46
C ALA A 148 6.80 10.67 -7.42
N GLY A 149 8.01 10.79 -6.88
CA GLY A 149 9.23 11.01 -7.67
C GLY A 149 9.43 9.99 -8.78
N MET A 150 9.15 8.71 -8.52
CA MET A 150 9.26 7.64 -9.53
C MET A 150 8.43 7.87 -10.79
N ALA A 151 7.24 8.48 -10.66
CA ALA A 151 6.41 8.82 -11.82
C ALA A 151 7.09 9.90 -12.68
N TYR A 152 7.67 10.93 -12.04
CA TYR A 152 8.42 11.99 -12.74
C TYR A 152 9.69 11.45 -13.41
N GLU A 153 10.44 10.58 -12.73
CA GLU A 153 11.63 9.92 -13.27
C GLU A 153 11.28 9.09 -14.52
N ALA A 154 10.20 8.33 -14.46
CA ALA A 154 9.73 7.52 -15.58
C ALA A 154 9.23 8.37 -16.76
N LEU A 155 8.51 9.46 -16.50
CA LEU A 155 8.09 10.41 -17.54
C LEU A 155 9.30 11.06 -18.21
N ASN A 156 10.23 11.59 -17.43
CA ASN A 156 11.45 12.21 -17.93
C ASN A 156 12.24 11.24 -18.84
N HIS A 157 12.41 10.00 -18.40
CA HIS A 157 13.13 8.99 -19.18
C HIS A 157 12.37 8.58 -20.46
N ALA A 158 11.04 8.39 -20.36
CA ALA A 158 10.22 8.02 -21.50
C ALA A 158 10.21 9.10 -22.61
N GLY A 159 10.17 10.39 -22.20
CA GLY A 159 10.21 11.51 -23.15
C GLY A 159 11.53 11.61 -23.91
N ASP A 160 12.66 11.44 -23.23
CA ASP A 160 13.99 11.43 -23.83
C ASP A 160 14.18 10.29 -24.85
N LEU A 161 13.62 9.12 -24.55
CA LEU A 161 13.74 7.93 -25.41
C LEU A 161 12.79 7.89 -26.60
N ASP A 162 11.87 8.85 -26.73
CA ASP A 162 10.76 8.81 -27.70
C ASP A 162 10.05 7.43 -27.72
N ALA A 163 9.80 6.89 -26.53
CA ALA A 163 9.28 5.54 -26.34
C ALA A 163 7.82 5.42 -26.82
N ASN A 164 7.46 4.28 -27.43
CA ASN A 164 6.08 4.00 -27.86
C ASN A 164 5.20 3.60 -26.65
N LEU A 165 4.96 4.56 -25.78
CA LEU A 165 4.26 4.41 -24.50
C LEU A 165 2.97 5.22 -24.50
N ILE A 166 1.88 4.63 -23.99
CA ILE A 166 0.62 5.33 -23.71
C ILE A 166 0.45 5.43 -22.20
N VAL A 167 0.37 6.64 -21.68
CA VAL A 167 0.04 6.90 -20.27
C VAL A 167 -1.39 7.43 -20.20
N ILE A 168 -2.23 6.75 -19.43
CA ILE A 168 -3.60 7.19 -19.13
C ILE A 168 -3.58 7.80 -17.73
N LEU A 169 -3.70 9.13 -17.66
CA LEU A 169 -3.86 9.83 -16.40
C LEU A 169 -5.34 9.81 -16.02
N ASN A 170 -5.68 8.98 -15.04
CA ASN A 170 -7.02 8.89 -14.48
C ASN A 170 -7.17 9.92 -13.35
N ASP A 171 -7.69 11.09 -13.67
CA ASP A 171 -7.85 12.22 -12.75
C ASP A 171 -9.26 12.20 -12.12
N ASN A 172 -9.29 12.03 -10.82
CA ASN A 172 -10.52 12.12 -10.01
C ASN A 172 -10.33 13.07 -8.80
N GLU A 173 -9.29 13.89 -8.81
CA GLU A 173 -8.89 14.85 -7.77
C GLU A 173 -8.61 14.23 -6.40
N MET A 174 -8.44 12.89 -6.32
CA MET A 174 -8.31 12.18 -5.06
C MET A 174 -7.26 11.06 -5.11
N SER A 175 -6.50 10.94 -4.01
CA SER A 175 -5.86 9.69 -3.59
C SER A 175 -6.83 8.87 -2.71
N ILE A 176 -6.51 8.55 -1.47
CA ILE A 176 -7.51 8.10 -0.48
C ILE A 176 -8.34 9.32 -0.06
N SER A 177 -7.68 10.40 0.35
CA SER A 177 -8.23 11.74 0.61
C SER A 177 -8.02 12.68 -0.60
N PRO A 178 -8.58 13.90 -0.58
CA PRO A 178 -8.29 14.89 -1.61
C PRO A 178 -6.80 15.11 -1.80
N ASN A 179 -6.35 15.12 -3.06
CA ASN A 179 -4.95 15.29 -3.38
C ASN A 179 -4.38 16.62 -2.89
N VAL A 180 -3.08 16.62 -2.59
CA VAL A 180 -2.33 17.81 -2.14
C VAL A 180 -1.28 18.22 -3.17
N GLY A 181 -0.73 19.42 -3.02
CA GLY A 181 0.42 19.92 -3.77
C GLY A 181 0.11 20.69 -5.04
N ALA A 182 1.19 21.10 -5.72
CA ALA A 182 1.13 21.97 -6.88
C ALA A 182 0.57 21.30 -8.13
N LEU A 183 0.81 19.99 -8.29
CA LEU A 183 0.30 19.24 -9.43
C LEU A 183 -1.24 19.24 -9.47
N ARG A 184 -1.91 19.03 -8.33
CA ARG A 184 -3.36 19.18 -8.23
C ARG A 184 -3.83 20.54 -8.72
N LYS A 185 -3.20 21.63 -8.22
CA LYS A 185 -3.55 22.99 -8.65
C LYS A 185 -3.32 23.19 -10.14
N TYR A 186 -2.30 22.57 -10.71
CA TYR A 186 -2.02 22.61 -12.14
C TYR A 186 -3.12 21.89 -12.94
N LEU A 187 -3.48 20.65 -12.57
CA LEU A 187 -4.55 19.89 -13.22
C LEU A 187 -5.90 20.63 -13.13
N THR A 188 -6.27 21.13 -11.94
CA THR A 188 -7.50 21.94 -11.76
C THR A 188 -7.50 23.19 -12.67
N ARG A 189 -6.35 23.84 -12.91
CA ARG A 189 -6.27 24.98 -13.86
C ARG A 189 -6.47 24.55 -15.30
N LEU A 190 -5.98 23.37 -15.70
CA LEU A 190 -6.27 22.82 -17.03
C LEU A 190 -7.76 22.63 -17.24
N LEU A 191 -8.50 22.23 -16.17
CA LEU A 191 -9.95 22.01 -16.20
C LEU A 191 -10.76 23.31 -16.18
N SER A 192 -10.31 24.33 -15.45
CA SER A 192 -11.06 25.58 -15.23
C SER A 192 -10.91 26.62 -16.35
N GLY A 193 -10.05 26.38 -17.32
CA GLY A 193 -9.83 27.30 -18.44
C GLY A 193 -11.08 27.43 -19.33
N ARG A 194 -11.37 28.65 -19.82
CA ARG A 194 -12.46 28.93 -20.79
C ARG A 194 -12.43 28.01 -22.02
N MET A 195 -11.34 27.33 -22.23
CA MET A 195 -11.10 26.40 -23.33
C MET A 195 -11.78 25.05 -23.15
N TYR A 196 -11.87 24.53 -21.92
CA TYR A 196 -12.57 23.27 -21.65
C TYR A 196 -14.06 23.36 -22.01
N SER A 197 -14.73 24.46 -21.62
CA SER A 197 -16.12 24.72 -22.00
C SER A 197 -16.31 24.86 -23.52
N SER A 198 -15.37 25.50 -24.20
CA SER A 198 -15.39 25.67 -25.67
C SER A 198 -15.12 24.35 -26.41
N MET A 199 -14.19 23.51 -25.93
CA MET A 199 -13.90 22.20 -26.52
C MET A 199 -15.06 21.21 -26.33
N ARG A 200 -15.70 21.18 -25.15
CA ARG A 200 -16.88 20.34 -24.86
C ARG A 200 -18.05 20.70 -25.77
N GLU A 201 -18.29 21.99 -26.02
CA GLU A 201 -19.33 22.43 -26.95
C GLU A 201 -18.97 22.19 -28.43
N SER A 202 -17.70 22.37 -28.81
CA SER A 202 -17.22 22.16 -30.15
C SER A 202 -17.15 20.66 -30.52
N GLY A 203 -16.72 19.81 -29.58
CA GLY A 203 -16.73 18.36 -29.74
C GLY A 203 -18.13 17.80 -29.94
N LYS A 204 -19.12 18.24 -29.12
CA LYS A 204 -20.53 17.85 -29.31
C LYS A 204 -21.12 18.29 -30.66
N LYS A 205 -20.76 19.47 -31.16
CA LYS A 205 -21.20 19.98 -32.47
C LYS A 205 -20.50 19.27 -33.65
N ALA A 206 -19.23 18.91 -33.50
CA ALA A 206 -18.50 18.18 -34.56
C ALA A 206 -18.97 16.72 -34.71
N LEU A 207 -19.29 16.03 -33.60
CA LEU A 207 -19.83 14.67 -33.61
C LEU A 207 -21.23 14.59 -34.23
N ALA A 208 -22.03 15.66 -34.10
CA ALA A 208 -23.39 15.71 -34.66
C ALA A 208 -23.45 15.86 -36.19
N HIS A 209 -22.35 16.21 -36.88
CA HIS A 209 -22.39 16.63 -38.27
C HIS A 209 -21.41 15.98 -39.25
N SER A 210 -20.60 14.96 -38.90
CA SER A 210 -19.56 14.48 -39.82
C SER A 210 -19.39 12.96 -39.83
N ARG A 211 -19.76 12.33 -40.97
CA ARG A 211 -19.48 10.93 -41.34
C ARG A 211 -18.10 10.75 -42.03
N SER A 212 -17.12 11.57 -41.81
CA SER A 212 -15.81 11.46 -42.49
C SER A 212 -14.62 11.61 -41.55
N LEU A 213 -14.00 10.47 -41.22
CA LEU A 213 -12.83 10.34 -40.32
C LEU A 213 -11.65 11.25 -40.71
N SER A 214 -11.45 11.51 -42.00
CA SER A 214 -10.34 12.36 -42.49
C SER A 214 -10.50 13.84 -42.14
N LYS A 215 -11.74 14.31 -41.92
CA LYS A 215 -12.01 15.70 -41.49
C LYS A 215 -11.81 15.89 -39.99
N LEU A 216 -12.07 14.84 -39.18
CA LEU A 216 -11.90 14.92 -37.73
C LEU A 216 -10.41 15.04 -37.35
N VAL A 217 -9.54 14.25 -37.98
CA VAL A 217 -8.08 14.34 -37.79
C VAL A 217 -7.55 15.71 -38.24
N LYS A 218 -8.02 16.23 -39.37
CA LYS A 218 -7.66 17.58 -39.84
C LYS A 218 -8.21 18.69 -38.93
N LEU A 219 -9.45 18.56 -38.43
CA LEU A 219 -10.02 19.54 -37.52
C LEU A 219 -9.28 19.56 -36.17
N THR A 220 -8.85 18.40 -35.67
CA THR A 220 -8.05 18.32 -34.44
C THR A 220 -6.66 18.91 -34.68
N GLU A 221 -6.03 18.64 -35.82
CA GLU A 221 -4.73 19.19 -36.20
C GLU A 221 -4.77 20.70 -36.52
N GLU A 222 -5.83 21.18 -37.18
CA GLU A 222 -6.01 22.62 -37.50
C GLU A 222 -6.49 23.43 -36.29
N HIS A 223 -7.30 22.87 -35.38
CA HIS A 223 -7.66 23.53 -34.12
C HIS A 223 -6.49 23.55 -33.13
N MET A 224 -5.63 22.53 -33.12
CA MET A 224 -4.38 22.53 -32.33
C MET A 224 -3.34 23.53 -32.87
N LYS A 225 -3.27 23.77 -34.18
CA LYS A 225 -2.34 24.78 -34.76
C LYS A 225 -2.78 26.22 -34.58
N GLY A 226 -4.05 26.46 -34.27
CA GLY A 226 -4.59 27.82 -34.06
C GLY A 226 -4.72 28.27 -32.61
N MET A 227 -4.56 27.39 -31.65
CA MET A 227 -4.58 27.70 -30.21
C MET A 227 -3.20 27.38 -29.64
N VAL A 228 -2.38 28.41 -29.50
CA VAL A 228 -1.17 28.39 -28.68
C VAL A 228 -1.64 28.26 -27.23
N LEU A 229 -1.83 27.02 -26.79
CA LEU A 229 -1.74 26.73 -25.37
C LEU A 229 -0.29 26.95 -24.96
N PRO A 230 -0.01 27.59 -23.83
CA PRO A 230 1.31 27.43 -23.21
C PRO A 230 1.52 25.91 -23.10
N GLY A 231 2.60 25.38 -23.67
CA GLY A 231 2.88 23.95 -23.70
C GLY A 231 2.59 23.35 -22.33
N THR A 232 1.81 22.28 -22.28
CA THR A 232 1.56 21.64 -21.00
C THR A 232 2.90 21.14 -20.47
N TRP A 233 3.05 21.06 -19.15
CA TRP A 233 4.25 20.50 -18.54
C TRP A 233 4.60 19.12 -19.12
N PHE A 234 3.58 18.33 -19.50
CA PHE A 234 3.78 17.02 -20.13
C PHE A 234 4.40 17.13 -21.54
N GLU A 235 4.05 18.17 -22.30
CA GLU A 235 4.64 18.41 -23.63
C GLU A 235 6.10 18.83 -23.53
N GLU A 236 6.45 19.65 -22.54
CA GLU A 236 7.84 19.98 -22.23
C GLU A 236 8.67 18.75 -21.82
N MET A 237 8.01 17.74 -21.22
CA MET A 237 8.61 16.45 -20.91
C MET A 237 8.66 15.47 -22.12
N GLY A 238 8.28 15.92 -23.33
CA GLY A 238 8.33 15.12 -24.56
C GLY A 238 7.09 14.25 -24.83
N PHE A 239 6.03 14.39 -24.04
CA PHE A 239 4.78 13.66 -24.28
C PHE A 239 3.83 14.45 -25.19
N LYS A 240 3.15 13.76 -26.08
CA LYS A 240 1.99 14.31 -26.77
C LYS A 240 0.79 14.23 -25.84
N TYR A 241 0.29 15.38 -25.38
CA TYR A 241 -0.83 15.46 -24.44
C TYR A 241 -2.17 15.52 -25.17
N TYR A 242 -3.13 14.71 -24.69
CA TYR A 242 -4.51 14.64 -25.17
C TYR A 242 -5.49 14.73 -24.01
N GLY A 243 -6.59 15.41 -24.20
CA GLY A 243 -7.64 15.58 -23.21
C GLY A 243 -7.63 16.99 -22.58
N PRO A 244 -8.32 17.18 -21.43
CA PRO A 244 -9.05 16.15 -20.71
C PRO A 244 -10.33 15.69 -21.42
N ILE A 245 -10.69 14.40 -21.28
CA ILE A 245 -11.92 13.82 -21.82
C ILE A 245 -12.78 13.22 -20.70
N ASP A 246 -14.08 13.02 -20.97
CA ASP A 246 -14.99 12.41 -20.02
C ASP A 246 -14.72 10.90 -19.92
N GLY A 247 -14.27 10.46 -18.74
CA GLY A 247 -13.96 9.06 -18.46
C GLY A 247 -15.20 8.18 -18.27
N HIS A 248 -16.41 8.76 -18.30
CA HIS A 248 -17.68 8.05 -18.22
C HIS A 248 -18.43 7.98 -19.55
N ASP A 249 -17.85 8.51 -20.64
CA ASP A 249 -18.31 8.27 -22.01
C ASP A 249 -17.47 7.16 -22.67
N VAL A 250 -17.94 5.92 -22.58
CA VAL A 250 -17.22 4.75 -23.11
C VAL A 250 -17.00 4.83 -24.62
N ASN A 251 -17.93 5.46 -25.36
CA ASN A 251 -17.82 5.58 -26.81
C ASN A 251 -16.76 6.61 -27.21
N GLU A 252 -16.73 7.77 -26.52
CA GLU A 252 -15.65 8.76 -26.70
C GLU A 252 -14.30 8.15 -26.35
N LEU A 253 -14.19 7.46 -25.23
CA LEU A 253 -12.96 6.76 -24.81
C LEU A 253 -12.46 5.79 -25.88
N VAL A 254 -13.31 4.92 -26.44
CA VAL A 254 -12.93 3.97 -27.49
C VAL A 254 -12.43 4.69 -28.73
N HIS A 255 -13.10 5.76 -29.16
CA HIS A 255 -12.67 6.53 -30.34
C HIS A 255 -11.30 7.17 -30.12
N VAL A 256 -11.08 7.79 -28.98
CA VAL A 256 -9.78 8.42 -28.66
C VAL A 256 -8.67 7.37 -28.55
N LEU A 257 -8.90 6.27 -27.83
CA LEU A 257 -7.92 5.20 -27.66
C LEU A 257 -7.51 4.57 -28.99
N ARG A 258 -8.46 4.31 -29.92
CA ARG A 258 -8.16 3.83 -31.27
C ARG A 258 -7.33 4.82 -32.09
N ASN A 259 -7.56 6.12 -31.93
CA ASN A 259 -6.73 7.13 -32.59
C ASN A 259 -5.31 7.17 -32.01
N LEU A 260 -5.16 7.02 -30.68
CA LEU A 260 -3.85 7.00 -30.02
C LEU A 260 -2.99 5.80 -30.44
N GLN A 261 -3.58 4.67 -30.83
CA GLN A 261 -2.85 3.52 -31.37
C GLN A 261 -2.06 3.87 -32.65
N GLN A 262 -2.59 4.78 -33.47
CA GLN A 262 -1.97 5.19 -34.74
C GLN A 262 -0.82 6.20 -34.56
N ILE A 263 -0.65 6.74 -33.37
CA ILE A 263 0.34 7.76 -33.07
C ILE A 263 1.56 7.09 -32.44
N LYS A 264 2.76 7.45 -32.89
CA LYS A 264 4.04 6.96 -32.33
C LYS A 264 4.60 7.96 -31.30
N GLY A 265 5.52 7.47 -30.49
CA GLY A 265 6.17 8.23 -29.43
C GLY A 265 5.36 8.23 -28.12
N PRO A 266 5.84 8.90 -27.08
CA PRO A 266 5.16 8.94 -25.79
C PRO A 266 3.89 9.81 -25.85
N ARG A 267 2.78 9.28 -25.39
CA ARG A 267 1.45 9.91 -25.40
C ARG A 267 0.85 9.86 -24.01
N LEU A 268 0.25 10.96 -23.59
CA LEU A 268 -0.50 11.05 -22.35
C LEU A 268 -1.95 11.42 -22.64
N LEU A 269 -2.87 10.56 -22.25
CA LEU A 269 -4.31 10.81 -22.28
C LEU A 269 -4.78 11.17 -20.88
N HIS A 270 -5.32 12.38 -20.73
CA HIS A 270 -5.94 12.83 -19.47
C HIS A 270 -7.43 12.51 -19.50
N VAL A 271 -7.86 11.70 -18.55
CA VAL A 271 -9.23 11.19 -18.42
C VAL A 271 -9.81 11.62 -17.09
N LEU A 272 -10.97 12.25 -17.10
CA LEU A 272 -11.69 12.69 -15.90
C LEU A 272 -12.67 11.62 -15.46
N THR A 273 -12.55 11.17 -14.22
CA THR A 273 -13.46 10.19 -13.62
C THR A 273 -13.99 10.66 -12.28
N GLN A 274 -15.00 9.99 -11.77
CA GLN A 274 -15.59 10.24 -10.46
C GLN A 274 -15.54 8.96 -9.63
N LYS A 275 -14.89 9.01 -8.46
CA LYS A 275 -14.95 7.90 -7.50
C LYS A 275 -16.39 7.66 -7.03
N GLY A 276 -16.76 6.41 -6.87
CA GLY A 276 -18.10 6.05 -6.42
C GLY A 276 -19.19 6.12 -7.48
N LYS A 277 -18.85 6.41 -8.76
CA LYS A 277 -19.81 6.64 -9.86
C LYS A 277 -20.92 5.61 -9.93
N GLY A 278 -22.18 6.09 -9.86
CA GLY A 278 -23.38 5.26 -9.92
C GLY A 278 -23.84 4.70 -8.57
N TYR A 279 -23.21 5.11 -7.46
CA TYR A 279 -23.69 4.84 -6.10
C TYR A 279 -23.56 6.09 -5.24
N GLU A 280 -24.68 6.80 -5.06
CA GLU A 280 -24.75 8.12 -4.41
C GLU A 280 -23.98 8.21 -3.08
N PRO A 281 -24.07 7.25 -2.12
CA PRO A 281 -23.32 7.34 -0.88
C PRO A 281 -21.79 7.31 -1.07
N ALA A 282 -21.29 6.62 -2.10
CA ALA A 282 -19.87 6.58 -2.42
C ALA A 282 -19.40 7.77 -3.25
N GLU A 283 -20.30 8.44 -3.98
CA GLU A 283 -20.02 9.72 -4.64
C GLU A 283 -19.93 10.85 -3.62
N GLU A 284 -20.76 10.84 -2.56
CA GLU A 284 -20.75 11.82 -1.48
C GLU A 284 -19.56 11.66 -0.54
N ASP A 285 -19.21 10.43 -0.15
CA ASP A 285 -18.04 10.14 0.70
C ASP A 285 -17.15 9.03 0.11
N PRO A 286 -16.37 9.33 -0.91
CA PRO A 286 -15.49 8.35 -1.55
C PRO A 286 -14.36 7.87 -0.64
N CYS A 287 -14.03 8.59 0.44
CA CYS A 287 -13.03 8.17 1.43
C CYS A 287 -13.56 7.02 2.28
N MET A 288 -14.77 7.16 2.81
CA MET A 288 -15.46 6.12 3.60
C MET A 288 -15.65 4.84 2.77
N TYR A 289 -15.95 5.01 1.48
CA TYR A 289 -16.16 3.92 0.54
C TYR A 289 -14.89 3.52 -0.25
N HIS A 290 -13.71 3.94 0.16
CA HIS A 290 -12.46 3.55 -0.51
C HIS A 290 -12.16 2.06 -0.33
N GLY A 291 -12.16 1.57 0.90
CA GLY A 291 -11.94 0.17 1.25
C GLY A 291 -12.98 -0.27 2.28
N VAL A 292 -13.91 -1.13 1.87
CA VAL A 292 -15.09 -1.48 2.66
C VAL A 292 -15.03 -2.91 3.19
N THR A 293 -15.61 -3.11 4.37
CA THR A 293 -16.08 -4.42 4.82
C THR A 293 -17.49 -4.69 4.24
N PRO A 294 -18.00 -5.92 4.28
CA PRO A 294 -19.37 -6.18 3.83
C PRO A 294 -20.39 -5.22 4.43
N PHE A 295 -21.31 -4.70 3.61
CA PHE A 295 -22.32 -3.72 4.00
C PHE A 295 -23.60 -3.88 3.19
N ASN A 296 -24.69 -3.28 3.64
CA ASN A 296 -25.96 -3.32 2.93
C ASN A 296 -26.06 -2.14 1.94
N LEU A 297 -26.29 -2.44 0.65
CA LEU A 297 -26.37 -1.43 -0.41
C LEU A 297 -27.50 -0.41 -0.21
N GLN A 298 -28.63 -0.82 0.42
CA GLN A 298 -29.78 0.07 0.62
C GLN A 298 -29.55 1.08 1.75
N THR A 299 -28.83 0.68 2.81
CA THR A 299 -28.60 1.53 3.99
C THR A 299 -27.21 2.17 4.01
N GLY A 300 -26.32 1.76 3.11
CA GLY A 300 -24.92 2.15 3.13
C GLY A 300 -24.13 1.58 4.29
N ILE A 301 -22.94 2.14 4.52
CA ILE A 301 -22.10 1.80 5.68
C ILE A 301 -22.67 2.53 6.90
N ILE A 302 -23.11 1.77 7.89
CA ILE A 302 -23.60 2.33 9.16
C ILE A 302 -22.46 2.31 10.17
N ALA A 303 -22.09 3.47 10.68
CA ALA A 303 -21.12 3.59 11.77
C ALA A 303 -21.64 2.84 13.00
N SER A 304 -20.86 1.88 13.53
CA SER A 304 -21.25 1.13 14.72
C SER A 304 -21.24 2.03 15.95
N ALA A 305 -22.37 2.17 16.60
CA ALA A 305 -22.51 2.90 17.89
C ALA A 305 -21.90 2.16 19.10
N LYS A 306 -21.42 0.92 18.93
CA LYS A 306 -20.81 0.15 20.02
C LYS A 306 -19.39 0.66 20.29
N LYS A 307 -19.09 1.01 21.55
CA LYS A 307 -17.71 1.19 22.04
C LYS A 307 -16.94 -0.09 21.71
N SER A 308 -16.05 -0.04 20.76
CA SER A 308 -15.13 -1.13 20.45
C SER A 308 -13.76 -0.79 21.05
N THR A 309 -12.98 -1.82 21.38
CA THR A 309 -11.55 -1.68 21.67
C THR A 309 -10.89 -0.80 20.62
N PRO A 310 -10.10 0.21 21.01
CA PRO A 310 -9.42 1.07 20.05
C PRO A 310 -8.44 0.28 19.18
N THR A 311 -8.30 0.69 17.94
CA THR A 311 -7.21 0.20 17.09
C THR A 311 -5.90 0.88 17.45
N TYR A 312 -4.76 0.25 17.12
CA TYR A 312 -3.44 0.89 17.33
C TYR A 312 -3.34 2.24 16.60
N THR A 313 -3.90 2.35 15.41
CA THR A 313 -4.01 3.62 14.67
C THR A 313 -4.75 4.70 15.47
N GLN A 314 -5.84 4.35 16.16
CA GLN A 314 -6.57 5.28 17.04
C GLN A 314 -5.77 5.65 18.30
N VAL A 315 -5.04 4.69 18.87
CA VAL A 315 -4.12 4.95 20.00
C VAL A 315 -3.04 5.94 19.59
N PHE A 316 -2.44 5.75 18.43
CA PHE A 316 -1.45 6.66 17.85
C PHE A 316 -2.03 8.05 17.61
N GLY A 317 -3.18 8.16 16.93
CA GLY A 317 -3.80 9.46 16.62
C GLY A 317 -4.15 10.25 17.87
N LYS A 318 -4.72 9.59 18.91
CA LYS A 318 -4.99 10.22 20.20
C LYS A 318 -3.70 10.67 20.89
N TRP A 319 -2.68 9.79 20.93
CA TRP A 319 -1.38 10.14 21.51
C TRP A 319 -0.77 11.36 20.80
N LEU A 320 -0.83 11.41 19.47
CA LEU A 320 -0.25 12.51 18.70
C LEU A 320 -0.90 13.85 19.05
N CYS A 321 -2.24 13.87 19.19
CA CYS A 321 -2.98 15.06 19.60
C CYS A 321 -2.65 15.48 21.03
N ASP A 322 -2.60 14.53 21.97
CA ASP A 322 -2.29 14.79 23.39
C ASP A 322 -0.86 15.33 23.55
N MET A 323 0.09 14.75 22.80
CA MET A 323 1.49 15.18 22.83
C MET A 323 1.69 16.54 22.18
N ALA A 324 1.01 16.82 21.07
CA ALA A 324 1.06 18.11 20.40
C ALA A 324 0.47 19.26 21.23
N ALA A 325 -0.48 18.96 22.10
CA ALA A 325 -1.00 19.93 23.06
C ALA A 325 0.04 20.30 24.13
N GLN A 326 0.97 19.38 24.46
CA GLN A 326 2.00 19.59 25.47
C GLN A 326 3.32 20.15 24.89
N ASP A 327 3.71 19.72 23.68
CA ASP A 327 4.96 20.17 23.02
C ASP A 327 4.66 20.82 21.66
N LYS A 328 4.89 22.13 21.58
CA LYS A 328 4.66 22.91 20.35
C LYS A 328 5.63 22.58 19.23
N ARG A 329 6.74 21.88 19.53
CA ARG A 329 7.73 21.48 18.52
C ARG A 329 7.27 20.24 17.73
N LEU A 330 6.28 19.50 18.21
CA LEU A 330 5.81 18.27 17.59
C LEU A 330 5.06 18.56 16.31
N VAL A 331 5.46 17.85 15.23
CA VAL A 331 4.94 17.97 13.87
C VAL A 331 4.57 16.59 13.36
N GLY A 332 3.40 16.46 12.75
CA GLY A 332 2.93 15.21 12.13
C GLY A 332 3.08 15.24 10.61
N ILE A 333 3.70 14.22 10.05
CA ILE A 333 3.93 14.08 8.60
C ILE A 333 3.35 12.75 8.14
N THR A 334 2.66 12.73 7.00
CA THR A 334 2.16 11.51 6.37
C THR A 334 2.25 11.57 4.85
N PRO A 335 2.61 10.48 4.17
CA PRO A 335 2.54 10.39 2.71
C PRO A 335 1.16 9.91 2.25
N ALA A 336 0.20 10.84 2.06
CA ALA A 336 -1.17 10.61 1.56
C ALA A 336 -2.03 9.62 2.38
N MET A 337 -1.72 9.45 3.68
CA MET A 337 -2.36 8.43 4.53
C MET A 337 -3.03 9.04 5.77
N ARG A 338 -3.65 10.23 5.66
CA ARG A 338 -4.27 10.96 6.76
C ARG A 338 -5.25 10.09 7.56
N GLU A 339 -6.21 9.46 6.88
CA GLU A 339 -7.22 8.60 7.48
C GLU A 339 -6.61 7.28 7.95
N GLY A 340 -5.83 6.64 7.09
CA GLY A 340 -5.25 5.34 7.34
C GLY A 340 -4.23 5.30 8.47
N SER A 341 -3.54 6.41 8.73
CA SER A 341 -2.55 6.55 9.81
C SER A 341 -3.09 7.31 11.03
N GLY A 342 -4.39 7.66 11.07
CA GLY A 342 -5.03 8.25 12.26
C GLY A 342 -4.71 9.73 12.51
N LEU A 343 -4.39 10.52 11.46
CA LEU A 343 -4.05 11.93 11.60
C LEU A 343 -5.25 12.89 11.37
N VAL A 344 -6.47 12.40 11.22
CA VAL A 344 -7.63 13.24 10.94
C VAL A 344 -7.79 14.31 12.03
N GLU A 345 -7.97 13.92 13.30
CA GLU A 345 -8.12 14.85 14.43
C GLU A 345 -6.90 15.79 14.55
N PHE A 346 -5.69 15.26 14.34
CA PHE A 346 -4.47 16.08 14.40
C PHE A 346 -4.47 17.17 13.32
N SER A 347 -4.86 16.83 12.09
CA SER A 347 -4.93 17.79 10.98
C SER A 347 -5.95 18.91 11.21
N GLU A 348 -7.02 18.63 11.94
CA GLU A 348 -8.07 19.61 12.28
C GLU A 348 -7.67 20.50 13.47
N ARG A 349 -7.06 19.91 14.50
CA ARG A 349 -6.67 20.64 15.73
C ARG A 349 -5.38 21.42 15.58
N PHE A 350 -4.45 20.92 14.74
CA PHE A 350 -3.11 21.49 14.59
C PHE A 350 -2.71 21.64 13.10
N PRO A 351 -3.51 22.31 12.26
CA PRO A 351 -3.31 22.37 10.82
C PRO A 351 -1.95 22.92 10.39
N GLU A 352 -1.36 23.85 11.17
CA GLU A 352 -0.04 24.42 10.90
C GLU A 352 1.14 23.48 11.20
N ARG A 353 0.87 22.37 11.87
CA ARG A 353 1.86 21.35 12.26
C ARG A 353 1.59 19.99 11.60
N TYR A 354 0.63 19.95 10.69
CA TYR A 354 0.27 18.79 9.89
C TYR A 354 0.78 18.96 8.46
N PHE A 355 1.52 17.98 7.96
CA PHE A 355 2.02 17.94 6.59
C PHE A 355 1.65 16.63 5.91
N ASP A 356 0.76 16.73 4.92
CA ASP A 356 0.55 15.69 3.93
C ASP A 356 1.42 16.02 2.71
N VAL A 357 2.29 15.12 2.34
CA VAL A 357 3.26 15.33 1.24
C VAL A 357 2.83 14.67 -0.07
N GLY A 358 1.61 14.15 -0.15
CA GLY A 358 1.18 13.27 -1.25
C GLY A 358 1.83 11.89 -1.16
N ILE A 359 1.73 11.09 -2.21
CA ILE A 359 2.37 9.75 -2.21
C ILE A 359 3.88 9.92 -2.51
N ALA A 360 4.62 10.43 -1.51
CA ALA A 360 6.03 10.80 -1.65
C ALA A 360 6.81 10.44 -0.37
N GLU A 361 6.99 9.15 -0.12
CA GLU A 361 7.59 8.62 1.10
C GLU A 361 9.02 9.11 1.30
N GLN A 362 9.84 9.15 0.24
CA GLN A 362 11.22 9.68 0.30
C GLN A 362 11.21 11.13 0.78
N HIS A 363 10.35 11.95 0.19
CA HIS A 363 10.22 13.35 0.56
C HIS A 363 9.74 13.52 2.01
N ALA A 364 8.82 12.69 2.48
CA ALA A 364 8.33 12.71 3.87
C ALA A 364 9.48 12.58 4.87
N VAL A 365 10.41 11.66 4.62
CA VAL A 365 11.55 11.41 5.50
C VAL A 365 12.60 12.52 5.42
N THR A 366 12.95 12.99 4.22
CA THR A 366 13.87 14.13 4.06
C THR A 366 13.30 15.43 4.65
N LEU A 367 12.00 15.68 4.48
CA LEU A 367 11.32 16.82 5.12
C LEU A 367 11.40 16.73 6.66
N ALA A 368 11.16 15.54 7.20
CA ALA A 368 11.29 15.31 8.65
C ALA A 368 12.72 15.59 9.13
N ALA A 369 13.74 15.14 8.38
CA ALA A 369 15.13 15.44 8.70
C ALA A 369 15.40 16.94 8.74
N GLY A 370 14.96 17.70 7.73
CA GLY A 370 15.11 19.15 7.68
C GLY A 370 14.43 19.85 8.87
N LEU A 371 13.21 19.44 9.24
CA LEU A 371 12.50 19.97 10.41
C LEU A 371 13.21 19.67 11.72
N ALA A 372 13.81 18.48 11.84
CA ALA A 372 14.58 18.08 13.02
C ALA A 372 15.87 18.90 13.16
N CYS A 373 16.53 19.28 12.06
CA CYS A 373 17.69 20.17 12.07
C CYS A 373 17.38 21.55 12.70
N GLU A 374 16.14 22.02 12.56
CA GLU A 374 15.66 23.29 13.15
C GLU A 374 15.06 23.12 14.55
N GLY A 375 15.28 21.98 15.20
CA GLY A 375 14.86 21.71 16.58
C GLY A 375 13.41 21.33 16.77
N LEU A 376 12.68 21.05 15.70
CA LEU A 376 11.34 20.47 15.76
C LEU A 376 11.41 18.96 16.06
N LYS A 377 10.28 18.37 16.43
CA LYS A 377 10.12 16.94 16.71
C LYS A 377 9.17 16.31 15.70
N PRO A 378 9.65 15.95 14.52
CA PRO A 378 8.81 15.35 13.49
C PRO A 378 8.46 13.90 13.81
N VAL A 379 7.19 13.57 13.63
CA VAL A 379 6.63 12.22 13.69
C VAL A 379 6.17 11.86 12.28
N VAL A 380 6.84 10.89 11.66
CA VAL A 380 6.48 10.34 10.35
C VAL A 380 5.54 9.15 10.57
N ALA A 381 4.25 9.34 10.25
CA ALA A 381 3.24 8.29 10.32
C ALA A 381 3.15 7.59 8.97
N ILE A 382 3.66 6.37 8.91
CA ILE A 382 3.86 5.63 7.66
C ILE A 382 3.59 4.14 7.86
N TYR A 383 3.08 3.45 6.84
CA TYR A 383 2.96 2.00 6.89
C TYR A 383 4.33 1.32 6.74
N SER A 384 4.52 0.21 7.43
CA SER A 384 5.76 -0.55 7.39
C SER A 384 6.21 -0.87 5.95
N THR A 385 5.30 -1.38 5.12
CA THR A 385 5.59 -1.70 3.71
C THR A 385 5.96 -0.46 2.89
N PHE A 386 5.39 0.72 3.18
CA PHE A 386 5.67 1.94 2.43
C PHE A 386 6.98 2.62 2.87
N LEU A 387 7.41 2.42 4.12
CA LEU A 387 8.71 2.91 4.60
C LEU A 387 9.89 2.31 3.80
N GLN A 388 9.73 1.13 3.20
CA GLN A 388 10.73 0.53 2.31
C GLN A 388 11.15 1.48 1.18
N ARG A 389 10.22 2.32 0.68
CA ARG A 389 10.49 3.29 -0.41
C ARG A 389 11.35 4.46 0.05
N ALA A 390 11.43 4.72 1.35
CA ALA A 390 12.21 5.81 1.95
C ALA A 390 13.40 5.30 2.78
N TYR A 391 13.86 4.07 2.52
CA TYR A 391 14.93 3.45 3.29
C TYR A 391 16.27 4.20 3.17
N ASP A 392 16.63 4.64 1.97
CA ASP A 392 17.83 5.45 1.74
C ASP A 392 17.78 6.76 2.55
N GLN A 393 16.66 7.50 2.52
CA GLN A 393 16.50 8.75 3.24
C GLN A 393 16.51 8.55 4.76
N LEU A 394 15.99 7.41 5.24
CA LEU A 394 16.08 7.06 6.66
C LEU A 394 17.54 6.84 7.07
N VAL A 395 18.33 6.13 6.27
CA VAL A 395 19.75 5.90 6.53
C VAL A 395 20.56 7.18 6.39
N HIS A 396 20.49 7.82 5.22
CA HIS A 396 21.35 8.92 4.84
C HIS A 396 20.95 10.25 5.51
N ASP A 397 19.66 10.63 5.40
CA ASP A 397 19.23 11.95 5.84
C ASP A 397 18.95 12.01 7.35
N VAL A 398 18.58 10.88 7.97
CA VAL A 398 18.18 10.84 9.38
C VAL A 398 19.24 10.15 10.25
N ALA A 399 19.56 8.87 9.99
CA ALA A 399 20.35 8.07 10.94
C ALA A 399 21.84 8.45 10.96
N ILE A 400 22.46 8.73 9.81
CA ILE A 400 23.86 9.19 9.74
C ILE A 400 24.02 10.51 10.51
N GLN A 401 23.05 11.40 10.42
CA GLN A 401 23.06 12.69 11.10
C GLN A 401 22.53 12.62 12.55
N ASN A 402 22.10 11.43 12.99
CA ASN A 402 21.54 11.18 14.33
C ASN A 402 20.38 12.14 14.68
N LEU A 403 19.50 12.42 13.75
CA LEU A 403 18.38 13.36 13.93
C LEU A 403 17.21 12.73 14.70
N PRO A 404 16.58 13.45 15.63
CA PRO A 404 15.50 12.93 16.49
C PRO A 404 14.14 12.85 15.73
N VAL A 405 14.09 12.07 14.69
CA VAL A 405 12.86 11.77 13.95
C VAL A 405 12.19 10.53 14.54
N VAL A 406 10.89 10.62 14.81
CA VAL A 406 10.08 9.49 15.26
C VAL A 406 9.35 8.87 14.07
N PHE A 407 9.60 7.59 13.81
CA PHE A 407 8.87 6.79 12.83
C PHE A 407 7.77 6.01 13.55
N ALA A 408 6.52 6.44 13.38
CA ALA A 408 5.34 5.72 13.81
C ALA A 408 4.93 4.75 12.69
N ILE A 409 5.37 3.50 12.82
CA ILE A 409 5.27 2.48 11.77
C ILE A 409 4.01 1.66 12.00
N ASP A 410 2.96 1.99 11.25
CA ASP A 410 1.69 1.27 11.26
C ASP A 410 1.73 0.05 10.32
N ARG A 411 0.87 -0.93 10.52
CA ARG A 411 0.78 -2.17 9.73
C ARG A 411 2.08 -3.00 9.75
N ALA A 412 2.75 -3.05 10.89
CA ALA A 412 3.86 -3.96 11.10
C ALA A 412 3.37 -5.42 11.14
N GLY A 413 4.15 -6.35 10.60
CA GLY A 413 3.81 -7.76 10.51
C GLY A 413 2.72 -8.07 9.48
N LEU A 414 1.93 -9.10 9.75
CA LEU A 414 0.88 -9.58 8.86
C LEU A 414 -0.34 -8.66 8.85
N VAL A 415 -0.87 -8.35 7.66
CA VAL A 415 -1.96 -7.38 7.46
C VAL A 415 -3.27 -8.01 6.99
N GLY A 416 -3.32 -9.32 6.81
CA GLY A 416 -4.54 -10.01 6.42
C GLY A 416 -4.86 -9.88 4.92
N ALA A 417 -6.03 -9.35 4.62
CA ALA A 417 -6.65 -9.38 3.29
C ALA A 417 -5.87 -8.64 2.17
N ASP A 418 -4.94 -7.76 2.49
CA ASP A 418 -4.11 -7.05 1.49
C ASP A 418 -2.88 -7.87 1.04
N GLY A 419 -2.54 -8.91 1.79
CA GLY A 419 -1.53 -9.89 1.42
C GLY A 419 -0.09 -9.35 1.33
N PRO A 420 0.75 -9.99 0.50
CA PRO A 420 2.20 -9.77 0.50
C PRO A 420 2.62 -8.35 0.12
N THR A 421 1.82 -7.64 -0.65
CA THR A 421 2.14 -6.27 -1.08
C THR A 421 2.05 -5.24 0.04
N HIS A 422 1.27 -5.53 1.11
CA HIS A 422 1.01 -4.60 2.20
C HIS A 422 1.54 -5.09 3.56
N SER A 423 2.04 -6.32 3.66
CA SER A 423 2.59 -6.87 4.89
C SER A 423 3.89 -6.18 5.30
N GLY A 424 3.99 -5.85 6.59
CA GLY A 424 5.14 -5.19 7.20
C GLY A 424 6.14 -6.19 7.77
N ASN A 425 6.64 -7.10 6.92
CA ASN A 425 7.38 -8.28 7.35
C ASN A 425 8.89 -8.07 7.53
N TYR A 426 9.42 -6.90 7.17
CA TYR A 426 10.86 -6.70 7.02
C TYR A 426 11.42 -5.51 7.81
N ASP A 427 10.57 -4.72 8.44
CA ASP A 427 10.96 -3.46 9.09
C ASP A 427 11.99 -3.68 10.22
N VAL A 428 11.82 -4.69 11.07
CA VAL A 428 12.82 -5.03 12.08
C VAL A 428 14.15 -5.37 11.42
N SER A 429 14.14 -6.21 10.38
CA SER A 429 15.35 -6.70 9.73
C SER A 429 16.19 -5.58 9.11
N TYR A 430 15.56 -4.66 8.38
CA TYR A 430 16.28 -3.58 7.71
C TYR A 430 16.58 -2.39 8.64
N LEU A 431 15.82 -2.20 9.72
CA LEU A 431 16.07 -1.09 10.66
C LEU A 431 17.17 -1.43 11.70
N ARG A 432 17.23 -2.71 12.16
CA ARG A 432 18.14 -3.04 13.26
C ARG A 432 19.62 -2.94 12.92
N CYS A 433 19.99 -3.06 11.65
CA CYS A 433 21.37 -2.92 11.20
C CYS A 433 21.85 -1.46 11.13
N ILE A 434 20.93 -0.48 11.22
CA ILE A 434 21.27 0.94 11.10
C ILE A 434 21.83 1.46 12.44
N PRO A 435 23.03 2.08 12.48
CA PRO A 435 23.53 2.76 13.68
C PRO A 435 22.58 3.87 14.17
N ASN A 436 22.65 4.22 15.44
CA ASN A 436 21.87 5.25 16.13
C ASN A 436 20.36 4.97 16.23
N MET A 437 19.82 4.00 15.51
CA MET A 437 18.41 3.68 15.46
C MET A 437 17.94 2.98 16.73
N MET A 438 16.90 3.49 17.39
CA MET A 438 16.16 2.81 18.47
C MET A 438 14.88 2.18 17.90
N ILE A 439 14.59 0.92 18.25
CA ILE A 439 13.43 0.19 17.71
C ILE A 439 12.63 -0.42 18.84
N MET A 440 11.36 -0.04 18.92
CA MET A 440 10.40 -0.48 19.92
C MET A 440 9.23 -1.21 19.26
N ALA A 441 8.77 -2.28 19.91
CA ALA A 441 7.68 -3.13 19.46
C ALA A 441 6.72 -3.38 20.62
N PRO A 442 5.61 -2.61 20.73
CA PRO A 442 4.66 -2.73 21.81
C PRO A 442 3.87 -4.05 21.75
N ALA A 443 3.58 -4.62 22.92
CA ALA A 443 2.76 -5.81 23.05
C ALA A 443 1.25 -5.50 23.14
N ASP A 444 0.88 -4.30 23.58
CA ASP A 444 -0.50 -3.86 23.76
C ASP A 444 -0.68 -2.36 23.47
N GLU A 445 -1.93 -1.91 23.56
CA GLU A 445 -2.34 -0.52 23.27
C GLU A 445 -1.72 0.50 24.23
N ASN A 446 -1.64 0.16 25.52
CA ASN A 446 -1.05 1.07 26.52
C ASN A 446 0.46 1.17 26.31
N GLU A 447 1.13 0.06 26.07
CA GLU A 447 2.56 0.03 25.79
C GLU A 447 2.90 0.82 24.52
N CYS A 448 2.04 0.75 23.48
CA CYS A 448 2.17 1.56 22.27
C CYS A 448 2.18 3.06 22.60
N ARG A 449 1.22 3.53 23.39
CA ARG A 449 1.14 4.93 23.81
C ARG A 449 2.38 5.37 24.61
N GLN A 450 2.87 4.53 25.52
CA GLN A 450 4.04 4.86 26.36
C GLN A 450 5.34 4.79 25.55
N MET A 451 5.46 3.89 24.57
CA MET A 451 6.61 3.81 23.66
C MET A 451 6.68 5.02 22.72
N LEU A 452 5.55 5.49 22.19
CA LEU A 452 5.48 6.71 21.38
C LEU A 452 5.93 7.93 22.19
N TYR A 453 5.48 8.02 23.46
CA TYR A 453 5.95 9.06 24.37
C TYR A 453 7.46 8.93 24.64
N THR A 454 7.97 7.71 24.86
CA THR A 454 9.39 7.45 25.08
C THR A 454 10.21 7.87 23.85
N ALA A 455 9.72 7.55 22.64
CA ALA A 455 10.38 7.87 21.38
C ALA A 455 10.60 9.37 21.21
N VAL A 456 9.58 10.19 21.46
CA VAL A 456 9.67 11.64 21.28
C VAL A 456 10.57 12.34 22.30
N GLN A 457 10.91 11.67 23.40
CA GLN A 457 11.87 12.18 24.40
C GLN A 457 13.34 11.91 24.01
N GLN A 458 13.60 11.11 22.97
CA GLN A 458 14.95 10.76 22.59
C GLN A 458 15.59 11.83 21.69
N ASN A 459 16.93 11.84 21.66
CA ASN A 459 17.75 12.69 20.81
C ASN A 459 18.42 11.86 19.68
N CYS A 460 17.78 10.78 19.25
CA CYS A 460 18.22 9.91 18.18
C CYS A 460 17.00 9.45 17.36
N PRO A 461 17.19 8.92 16.16
CA PRO A 461 16.08 8.37 15.39
C PRO A 461 15.44 7.17 16.11
N THR A 462 14.10 7.16 16.15
CA THR A 462 13.34 6.13 16.85
C THR A 462 12.25 5.57 15.97
N ALA A 463 11.98 4.27 16.09
CA ALA A 463 10.87 3.60 15.45
C ALA A 463 9.99 2.91 16.50
N VAL A 464 8.68 3.13 16.42
CA VAL A 464 7.67 2.39 17.17
C VAL A 464 6.82 1.68 16.13
N ARG A 465 6.91 0.34 16.07
CA ARG A 465 6.20 -0.49 15.10
C ARG A 465 4.99 -1.19 15.74
N TYR A 466 3.82 -1.03 15.17
CA TYR A 466 2.58 -1.60 15.71
C TYR A 466 1.71 -2.19 14.59
N PRO A 467 0.86 -3.22 14.92
CA PRO A 467 0.13 -3.96 13.91
C PRO A 467 -1.11 -3.21 13.41
N ARG A 468 -1.67 -3.71 12.31
CA ARG A 468 -3.00 -3.34 11.84
C ARG A 468 -4.09 -3.85 12.80
N GLY A 469 -5.09 -3.01 13.07
CA GLY A 469 -6.31 -3.42 13.76
C GLY A 469 -6.29 -3.19 15.27
N LYS A 470 -7.07 -4.00 15.97
CA LYS A 470 -7.27 -3.90 17.43
C LYS A 470 -6.17 -4.67 18.17
N GLY A 471 -5.81 -4.20 19.34
CA GLY A 471 -5.02 -4.96 20.30
C GLY A 471 -5.88 -5.88 21.16
N ILE A 472 -5.31 -6.26 22.31
CA ILE A 472 -5.92 -7.21 23.26
C ILE A 472 -6.99 -6.56 24.17
N GLY A 473 -7.21 -5.24 24.04
CA GLY A 473 -8.23 -4.52 24.78
C GLY A 473 -7.74 -3.85 26.06
N ILE A 474 -6.44 -3.61 26.17
CA ILE A 474 -5.88 -2.81 27.27
C ILE A 474 -6.20 -1.34 27.03
N GLU A 475 -6.92 -0.71 27.96
CA GLU A 475 -7.21 0.72 27.86
C GLU A 475 -5.94 1.54 28.10
N PRO A 476 -5.53 2.40 27.16
CA PRO A 476 -4.34 3.22 27.34
C PRO A 476 -4.50 4.21 28.50
N GLU A 477 -3.50 4.27 29.37
CA GLU A 477 -3.45 5.27 30.46
C GLU A 477 -3.46 6.69 29.87
N GLU A 478 -4.19 7.60 30.52
CA GLU A 478 -4.18 9.01 30.09
C GLU A 478 -2.81 9.65 30.31
N SER A 479 -2.14 9.30 31.42
CA SER A 479 -0.80 9.78 31.72
C SER A 479 0.24 9.17 30.80
N MET A 480 1.11 10.00 30.24
CA MET A 480 2.24 9.56 29.42
C MET A 480 3.50 9.49 30.28
N ARG A 481 4.18 8.36 30.24
CA ARG A 481 5.44 8.13 30.95
C ARG A 481 6.44 7.42 30.07
N ALA A 482 7.72 7.81 30.19
CA ALA A 482 8.78 7.10 29.50
C ALA A 482 8.99 5.71 30.13
N ILE A 483 9.16 4.71 29.30
CA ILE A 483 9.55 3.38 29.74
C ILE A 483 11.08 3.27 29.76
N PRO A 484 11.65 2.45 30.66
CA PRO A 484 13.11 2.25 30.73
C PRO A 484 13.66 1.68 29.41
N ILE A 485 14.60 2.39 28.80
CA ILE A 485 15.16 2.02 27.50
C ILE A 485 15.94 0.70 27.61
N GLY A 486 15.71 -0.20 26.65
CA GLY A 486 16.36 -1.50 26.58
C GLY A 486 16.03 -2.41 27.77
N LYS A 487 14.84 -2.25 28.38
CA LYS A 487 14.39 -3.08 29.50
C LYS A 487 13.15 -3.89 29.13
N ALA A 488 13.34 -5.20 29.20
CA ALA A 488 12.28 -6.19 29.05
C ALA A 488 11.43 -6.31 30.32
N VAL A 489 10.28 -6.96 30.20
CA VAL A 489 9.38 -7.27 31.34
C VAL A 489 9.09 -8.77 31.36
N LYS A 490 9.39 -9.41 32.48
CA LYS A 490 9.02 -10.79 32.73
C LYS A 490 7.54 -10.82 33.12
N LEU A 491 6.71 -11.40 32.25
CA LEU A 491 5.24 -11.47 32.43
C LEU A 491 4.83 -12.75 33.15
N ARG A 492 5.59 -13.84 32.98
CA ARG A 492 5.35 -15.12 33.64
C ARG A 492 6.69 -15.76 33.98
N THR A 493 6.76 -16.43 35.12
CA THR A 493 7.89 -17.30 35.50
C THR A 493 7.49 -18.75 35.27
N GLY A 494 8.32 -19.49 34.57
CA GLY A 494 8.18 -20.93 34.30
C GLY A 494 9.51 -21.64 34.42
N HIS A 495 9.65 -22.82 33.82
CA HIS A 495 10.79 -23.69 33.98
C HIS A 495 11.40 -24.10 32.63
N SER A 496 12.71 -24.25 32.57
CA SER A 496 13.50 -24.80 31.44
C SER A 496 13.34 -24.07 30.10
N ILE A 497 12.22 -23.44 29.80
CA ILE A 497 11.93 -22.77 28.53
C ILE A 497 11.59 -21.31 28.80
N ALA A 498 12.19 -20.38 28.05
CA ALA A 498 11.81 -18.97 28.05
C ALA A 498 11.36 -18.51 26.65
N LEU A 499 10.16 -17.96 26.56
CA LEU A 499 9.64 -17.28 25.36
C LEU A 499 10.01 -15.80 25.44
N LEU A 500 10.78 -15.32 24.47
CA LEU A 500 11.20 -13.92 24.30
C LEU A 500 10.35 -13.30 23.17
N MET A 501 9.29 -12.62 23.53
CA MET A 501 8.32 -12.07 22.59
C MET A 501 8.67 -10.63 22.22
N PHE A 502 8.59 -10.32 20.91
CA PHE A 502 8.77 -8.99 20.34
C PHE A 502 7.49 -8.56 19.60
N GLY A 503 6.81 -7.52 20.11
CA GLY A 503 5.65 -6.94 19.42
C GLY A 503 4.31 -7.57 19.81
N SER A 504 3.41 -7.71 18.85
CA SER A 504 1.97 -7.90 19.06
C SER A 504 1.48 -9.34 19.16
N LEU A 505 2.40 -10.32 19.30
CA LEU A 505 2.05 -11.76 19.44
C LEU A 505 1.87 -12.17 20.92
N LEU A 506 1.48 -11.22 21.78
CA LEU A 506 1.31 -11.49 23.22
C LEU A 506 0.25 -12.56 23.52
N PRO A 507 -0.95 -12.58 22.91
CA PRO A 507 -1.95 -13.61 23.17
C PRO A 507 -1.44 -15.01 22.84
N GLU A 508 -0.83 -15.19 21.67
CA GLU A 508 -0.30 -16.47 21.19
C GLU A 508 0.87 -16.96 22.06
N ALA A 509 1.75 -16.04 22.45
CA ALA A 509 2.89 -16.33 23.30
C ALA A 509 2.46 -16.65 24.73
N GLN A 510 1.43 -15.99 25.26
CA GLN A 510 0.91 -16.25 26.61
C GLN A 510 0.24 -17.62 26.70
N GLU A 511 -0.66 -17.96 25.77
CA GLU A 511 -1.29 -19.30 25.71
C GLU A 511 -0.23 -20.40 25.57
N ALA A 512 0.76 -20.19 24.69
CA ALA A 512 1.86 -21.14 24.55
C ALA A 512 2.72 -21.29 25.82
N ALA A 513 3.02 -20.18 26.50
CA ALA A 513 3.80 -20.18 27.74
C ALA A 513 3.07 -20.92 28.87
N GLU A 514 1.76 -20.78 28.98
CA GLU A 514 0.94 -21.49 29.95
C GLU A 514 0.97 -23.01 29.70
N GLU A 515 0.79 -23.46 28.45
CA GLU A 515 0.79 -24.89 28.08
C GLU A 515 2.17 -25.54 28.20
N LEU A 516 3.24 -24.77 28.01
CA LEU A 516 4.64 -25.23 28.08
C LEU A 516 5.23 -25.10 29.49
N ASP A 517 4.53 -24.50 30.44
CA ASP A 517 5.08 -24.03 31.71
C ASP A 517 6.38 -23.21 31.54
N ALA A 518 6.38 -22.36 30.49
CA ALA A 518 7.53 -21.55 30.11
C ALA A 518 7.54 -20.17 30.81
N THR A 519 8.72 -19.61 31.02
CA THR A 519 8.90 -18.19 31.33
C THR A 519 8.47 -17.37 30.10
N LEU A 520 7.69 -16.30 30.30
CA LEU A 520 7.31 -15.36 29.22
C LEU A 520 7.91 -13.99 29.50
N VAL A 521 8.64 -13.48 28.52
CA VAL A 521 9.27 -12.16 28.58
C VAL A 521 8.82 -11.32 27.39
N ASN A 522 8.23 -10.14 27.66
CA ASN A 522 8.03 -9.10 26.68
C ASN A 522 9.33 -8.29 26.53
N MET A 523 10.02 -8.46 25.41
CA MET A 523 11.31 -7.83 25.16
C MET A 523 11.21 -6.33 24.91
N ARG A 524 10.06 -5.82 24.43
CA ARG A 524 9.76 -4.39 24.19
C ARG A 524 10.65 -3.73 23.16
N PHE A 525 11.98 -3.89 23.30
CA PHE A 525 12.99 -3.27 22.46
C PHE A 525 13.68 -4.32 21.60
N VAL A 526 13.70 -4.08 20.29
CA VAL A 526 14.57 -4.82 19.37
C VAL A 526 15.99 -4.24 19.43
N LYS A 527 16.08 -2.92 19.60
CA LYS A 527 17.33 -2.19 19.73
C LYS A 527 17.13 -0.95 20.60
N PRO A 528 17.91 -0.83 21.73
CA PRO A 528 18.85 -1.81 22.26
C PRO A 528 18.14 -3.02 22.91
N LEU A 529 18.75 -4.21 22.83
CA LEU A 529 18.27 -5.40 23.53
C LEU A 529 18.49 -5.29 25.04
N ASP A 530 17.65 -5.97 25.86
CA ASP A 530 17.93 -6.21 27.27
C ASP A 530 18.90 -7.39 27.42
N GLU A 531 20.19 -7.11 27.27
CA GLU A 531 21.26 -8.09 27.41
C GLU A 531 21.31 -8.71 28.81
N THR A 532 20.91 -7.95 29.84
CA THR A 532 20.87 -8.43 31.24
C THR A 532 19.83 -9.52 31.39
N MET A 533 18.61 -9.30 30.87
CA MET A 533 17.54 -10.29 30.88
C MET A 533 17.94 -11.56 30.11
N ILE A 534 18.57 -11.42 28.93
CA ILE A 534 19.01 -12.59 28.13
C ILE A 534 20.09 -13.38 28.87
N ARG A 535 21.04 -12.72 29.55
CA ARG A 535 22.06 -13.43 30.37
C ARG A 535 21.45 -14.19 31.55
N GLU A 536 20.49 -13.58 32.25
CA GLU A 536 19.76 -14.21 33.35
C GLU A 536 19.02 -15.49 32.86
N LEU A 537 18.30 -15.35 31.74
CA LEU A 537 17.55 -16.48 31.17
C LEU A 537 18.47 -17.59 30.66
N ALA A 538 19.60 -17.25 30.06
CA ALA A 538 20.57 -18.22 29.56
C ALA A 538 21.22 -19.06 30.68
N GLN A 539 21.28 -18.54 31.91
CA GLN A 539 21.80 -19.26 33.09
C GLN A 539 20.77 -20.17 33.75
N THR A 540 19.48 -19.92 33.51
CA THR A 540 18.38 -20.53 34.26
C THR A 540 17.44 -21.40 33.41
N HIS A 541 17.61 -21.36 32.07
CA HIS A 541 16.76 -22.09 31.12
C HIS A 541 17.61 -22.87 30.12
N ASP A 542 17.08 -23.99 29.65
CA ASP A 542 17.72 -24.87 28.66
C ASP A 542 17.48 -24.40 27.22
N LEU A 543 16.35 -23.69 26.99
CA LEU A 543 15.89 -23.23 25.70
C LEU A 543 15.34 -21.81 25.76
N LEU A 544 15.87 -20.92 24.93
CA LEU A 544 15.28 -19.61 24.65
C LEU A 544 14.55 -19.68 23.29
N VAL A 545 13.30 -19.24 23.26
CA VAL A 545 12.49 -19.21 22.04
C VAL A 545 12.13 -17.76 21.75
N THR A 546 12.63 -17.22 20.66
CA THR A 546 12.22 -15.87 20.23
C THR A 546 10.95 -15.96 19.38
N VAL A 547 10.01 -15.02 19.60
CA VAL A 547 8.74 -14.96 18.87
C VAL A 547 8.57 -13.55 18.33
N GLU A 548 8.46 -13.41 17.01
CA GLU A 548 8.33 -12.11 16.32
C GLU A 548 7.42 -12.18 15.10
N ASP A 549 6.70 -11.10 14.81
CA ASP A 549 5.89 -10.92 13.59
C ASP A 549 6.69 -10.21 12.47
N ASN A 550 7.92 -10.64 12.28
CA ASN A 550 8.86 -10.17 11.26
C ASN A 550 9.56 -11.39 10.64
N ALA A 551 10.19 -11.22 9.49
CA ALA A 551 11.02 -12.27 8.90
C ALA A 551 12.08 -12.75 9.91
N VAL A 552 12.24 -14.07 10.06
CA VAL A 552 13.27 -14.65 10.94
C VAL A 552 14.67 -14.17 10.52
N MET A 553 14.88 -14.04 9.21
CA MET A 553 16.16 -13.60 8.65
C MET A 553 16.45 -12.14 9.01
N GLY A 554 17.48 -11.93 9.80
CA GLY A 554 17.89 -10.61 10.25
C GLY A 554 16.94 -9.95 11.27
N GLY A 555 15.91 -10.65 11.75
CA GLY A 555 14.95 -10.14 12.71
C GLY A 555 15.48 -10.02 14.15
N ALA A 556 14.54 -9.86 15.11
CA ALA A 556 14.86 -9.72 16.53
C ALA A 556 15.50 -10.99 17.11
N GLY A 557 15.05 -12.16 16.67
CA GLY A 557 15.66 -13.43 17.04
C GLY A 557 17.12 -13.55 16.59
N SER A 558 17.46 -13.00 15.43
CA SER A 558 18.87 -12.91 14.96
C SER A 558 19.71 -12.04 15.89
N ALA A 559 19.17 -10.93 16.41
CA ALA A 559 19.89 -10.09 17.38
C ALA A 559 20.17 -10.83 18.70
N VAL A 560 19.23 -11.66 19.16
CA VAL A 560 19.43 -12.51 20.33
C VAL A 560 20.54 -13.53 20.08
N ASN A 561 20.56 -14.18 18.91
CA ASN A 561 21.62 -15.12 18.52
C ASN A 561 23.00 -14.46 18.46
N GLU A 562 23.10 -13.28 17.85
CA GLU A 562 24.32 -12.49 17.77
C GLU A 562 24.85 -12.17 19.16
N PHE A 563 23.98 -11.69 20.06
CA PHE A 563 24.36 -11.38 21.42
C PHE A 563 24.84 -12.62 22.20
N ILE A 564 24.13 -13.75 22.10
CA ILE A 564 24.49 -15.01 22.77
C ILE A 564 25.87 -15.48 22.33
N ASN A 565 26.16 -15.39 21.02
CA ASN A 565 27.47 -15.77 20.49
C ASN A 565 28.59 -14.81 20.98
N VAL A 566 28.37 -13.50 20.92
CA VAL A 566 29.37 -12.51 21.37
C VAL A 566 29.62 -12.62 22.89
N ALA A 567 28.56 -12.92 23.63
CA ALA A 567 28.62 -13.06 25.10
C ALA A 567 29.08 -14.46 25.57
N GLU A 568 29.35 -15.39 24.64
CA GLU A 568 29.79 -16.76 24.90
C GLU A 568 28.84 -17.53 25.83
N LEU A 569 27.53 -17.30 25.70
CA LEU A 569 26.51 -17.95 26.52
C LEU A 569 26.19 -19.35 25.98
N SER A 570 26.10 -20.33 26.89
CA SER A 570 25.80 -21.71 26.54
C SER A 570 24.32 -22.03 26.74
N VAL A 571 23.50 -21.64 25.77
CA VAL A 571 22.05 -21.92 25.78
C VAL A 571 21.58 -22.18 24.34
N THR A 572 20.60 -23.09 24.19
CA THR A 572 19.97 -23.33 22.88
C THR A 572 18.98 -22.22 22.56
N VAL A 573 19.01 -21.74 21.31
CA VAL A 573 18.02 -20.74 20.83
C VAL A 573 17.20 -21.31 19.70
N MET A 574 15.92 -21.04 19.72
CA MET A 574 14.98 -21.32 18.64
C MET A 574 14.29 -20.01 18.20
N ASN A 575 14.35 -19.71 16.93
CA ASN A 575 13.72 -18.51 16.39
C ASN A 575 12.39 -18.86 15.71
N LEU A 576 11.31 -18.21 16.16
CA LEU A 576 9.98 -18.26 15.57
C LEU A 576 9.62 -16.89 15.02
N GLY A 577 9.32 -16.85 13.74
CA GLY A 577 8.94 -15.64 13.00
C GLY A 577 8.45 -16.02 11.62
N LEU A 578 8.27 -15.03 10.77
CA LEU A 578 7.77 -15.24 9.42
C LEU A 578 8.81 -15.98 8.58
N PRO A 579 8.38 -17.00 7.80
CA PRO A 579 9.27 -17.80 6.96
C PRO A 579 9.85 -16.99 5.79
N ASP A 580 10.82 -17.57 5.08
CA ASP A 580 11.38 -17.05 3.84
C ASP A 580 10.42 -17.33 2.67
N ASP A 581 9.21 -16.75 2.75
CA ASP A 581 8.17 -16.85 1.73
C ASP A 581 7.28 -15.59 1.75
N TYR A 582 6.59 -15.32 0.63
CA TYR A 582 5.56 -14.29 0.57
C TYR A 582 4.23 -14.85 1.07
N ILE A 583 3.73 -14.28 2.17
CA ILE A 583 2.50 -14.75 2.82
C ILE A 583 1.29 -14.19 2.07
N GLU A 584 0.50 -15.08 1.50
CA GLU A 584 -0.69 -14.73 0.72
C GLU A 584 -1.78 -14.06 1.58
N HIS A 585 -2.71 -13.38 0.90
CA HIS A 585 -3.87 -12.75 1.54
C HIS A 585 -4.80 -13.80 2.18
N ALA A 586 -5.23 -13.51 3.41
CA ALA A 586 -6.16 -14.32 4.19
C ALA A 586 -6.69 -13.48 5.38
N GLN A 587 -7.40 -14.06 6.32
CA GLN A 587 -7.54 -13.43 7.63
C GLN A 587 -6.22 -13.51 8.40
N ARG A 588 -5.95 -12.54 9.30
CA ARG A 588 -4.66 -12.50 10.03
C ARG A 588 -4.40 -13.78 10.83
N GLU A 589 -5.42 -14.34 11.43
CA GLU A 589 -5.37 -15.58 12.20
C GLU A 589 -4.99 -16.78 11.31
N GLU A 590 -5.51 -16.84 10.08
CA GLU A 590 -5.14 -17.86 9.10
C GLU A 590 -3.69 -17.70 8.63
N GLN A 591 -3.22 -16.45 8.48
CA GLN A 591 -1.82 -16.16 8.13
C GLN A 591 -0.88 -16.58 9.29
N LEU A 592 -1.24 -16.28 10.55
CA LEU A 592 -0.47 -16.70 11.72
C LEU A 592 -0.36 -18.23 11.79
N ALA A 593 -1.47 -18.94 11.59
CA ALA A 593 -1.47 -20.41 11.54
C ALA A 593 -0.62 -20.97 10.40
N ALA A 594 -0.68 -20.36 9.21
CA ALA A 594 0.17 -20.75 8.07
C ALA A 594 1.67 -20.52 8.34
N CYS A 595 2.01 -19.48 9.10
CA CYS A 595 3.39 -19.20 9.53
C CYS A 595 3.82 -19.98 10.79
N GLU A 596 2.96 -20.83 11.35
CA GLU A 596 3.19 -21.56 12.59
C GLU A 596 3.47 -20.63 13.80
N LEU A 597 2.82 -19.47 13.85
CA LEU A 597 2.93 -18.47 14.92
C LEU A 597 1.69 -18.42 15.81
N ASP A 598 0.67 -19.22 15.55
CA ASP A 598 -0.42 -19.45 16.50
C ASP A 598 0.07 -20.25 17.73
N ALA A 599 -0.62 -20.14 18.87
CA ALA A 599 -0.20 -20.73 20.13
C ALA A 599 0.05 -22.25 20.03
N LYS A 600 -0.84 -23.00 19.35
CA LYS A 600 -0.73 -24.45 19.19
C LYS A 600 0.51 -24.83 18.37
N SER A 601 0.81 -24.08 17.33
CA SER A 601 1.98 -24.31 16.48
C SER A 601 3.28 -23.99 17.24
N ILE A 602 3.31 -22.89 18.01
CA ILE A 602 4.44 -22.56 18.90
C ILE A 602 4.71 -23.74 19.86
N VAL A 603 3.69 -24.22 20.56
CA VAL A 603 3.81 -25.36 21.48
C VAL A 603 4.33 -26.60 20.76
N ARG A 604 3.74 -26.96 19.63
CA ARG A 604 4.17 -28.10 18.82
C ARG A 604 5.64 -28.01 18.42
N ARG A 605 6.09 -26.87 17.91
CA ARG A 605 7.48 -26.65 17.47
C ARG A 605 8.45 -26.77 18.65
N VAL A 606 8.11 -26.16 19.78
CA VAL A 606 8.95 -26.21 20.99
C VAL A 606 9.06 -27.64 21.51
N ARG A 607 7.95 -28.37 21.64
CA ARG A 607 7.96 -29.78 22.09
C ARG A 607 8.75 -30.71 21.15
N THR A 608 8.63 -30.51 19.84
CA THR A 608 9.36 -31.28 18.84
C THR A 608 10.88 -31.00 18.92
N SER A 609 11.28 -29.77 19.15
CA SER A 609 12.66 -29.36 19.36
C SER A 609 13.28 -30.02 20.60
N LYS A 610 12.56 -30.02 21.73
CA LYS A 610 13.01 -30.61 23.01
C LYS A 610 13.14 -32.13 22.97
N ALA A 611 12.47 -32.80 22.04
CA ALA A 611 12.55 -34.28 21.88
C ALA A 611 13.83 -34.77 21.15
N GLY A 612 14.88 -33.99 21.10
CA GLY A 612 16.20 -34.41 20.60
C GLY A 612 16.38 -34.33 19.09
N LYS A 613 15.50 -33.60 18.37
CA LYS A 613 15.78 -33.21 16.99
C LYS A 613 16.56 -31.90 17.03
N ALA A 614 17.87 -32.01 16.78
CA ALA A 614 18.72 -30.83 16.57
C ALA A 614 17.96 -29.82 15.67
N CYS A 615 18.03 -28.52 16.00
CA CYS A 615 17.47 -27.46 15.17
C CYS A 615 18.10 -27.53 13.78
N VAL A 616 17.54 -28.36 12.92
CA VAL A 616 17.93 -28.41 11.52
C VAL A 616 17.23 -27.22 10.87
N TYR A 617 18.00 -26.23 10.54
CA TYR A 617 17.63 -25.21 9.60
C TYR A 617 17.45 -25.90 8.23
N THR A 618 16.26 -26.45 7.97
CA THR A 618 15.91 -26.92 6.64
C THR A 618 15.59 -25.68 5.81
N MET A 619 16.61 -25.21 5.07
CA MET A 619 16.31 -24.37 3.91
C MET A 619 15.29 -25.13 3.07
N PRO A 620 14.17 -24.49 2.67
CA PRO A 620 13.34 -25.08 1.64
C PRO A 620 14.26 -25.39 0.46
N SER A 621 14.33 -26.65 0.06
CA SER A 621 14.99 -27.00 -1.20
C SER A 621 14.36 -26.08 -2.26
N LEU A 622 15.18 -25.31 -2.95
CA LEU A 622 14.79 -24.64 -4.19
C LEU A 622 14.27 -25.77 -5.10
N SER A 623 13.00 -26.06 -4.98
CA SER A 623 12.34 -26.96 -5.90
C SER A 623 12.44 -26.26 -7.24
N SER A 624 13.21 -26.89 -8.14
CA SER A 624 13.34 -26.58 -9.55
C SER A 624 11.96 -26.70 -10.23
N ALA A 625 11.04 -25.82 -9.88
CA ALA A 625 9.74 -25.70 -10.50
C ALA A 625 9.83 -24.62 -11.58
N GLY A 626 10.13 -25.08 -12.80
CA GLY A 626 9.60 -24.49 -14.01
C GLY A 626 10.39 -23.41 -14.71
N LEU A 627 11.59 -23.75 -15.18
CA LEU A 627 12.06 -23.23 -16.48
C LEU A 627 11.64 -24.25 -17.56
N ARG A 628 10.42 -24.13 -18.06
CA ARG A 628 10.02 -24.57 -19.40
C ARG A 628 9.04 -23.58 -19.99
#